data_4921f00931562285b26e4262162b2a77
#
_entry.id   4921f00931562285b26e4262162b2a77
#
_cell.length_a   1.000
_cell.length_b   1.000
_cell.length_c   1.000
_cell.angle_alpha   90.00
_cell.angle_beta   90.00
_cell.angle_gamma   90.00
#
_symmetry.space_group_name_H-M   'P 1'
#
loop_
_entity.id
_entity.type
_entity.pdbx_description
1 polymer ?
#
loop_
_entity_poly.entity_id
_entity_poly.type
_entity_poly.pdbx_seq_one_letter_code
_entity_poly.pdbx_strand_id
1 'polypeptide(L)'
;MVIVDPIRVADEHWRTRGWDTGEHFAASLSIYRTDELIRLFDEVALHPHRLTRSRHEALAVLFFSRHGEIPLVTLSERLLVHPTSVTSTVDSLERLGYVDRVAHPTDRRATLARITAKGRRAMQQSCSIISAEGCGLAALDERQAVRLFNLLERVRADAGDIKRVDAPGGRKASRVEDPVLTAEHNWRAHGWAAGPFFRTALSIYRTTELIRQSNESALRPHKLTHVRHEALAVLYFSRRGEMMMGELGKRLLVHPTSVTSTVDTLERLKLVARVAHPTDRRATLARITMKGRRAIEASNDGMTETRFGLAVLTDTQAKAVTKILSAVRLSG
;
A
#
# COMPACT_ATOMS: atom_id res chain seq x y z
N MET A 1 -4.14 30.45 -7.54
CA MET A 1 -5.06 29.30 -7.35
C MET A 1 -4.72 28.66 -6.02
N VAL A 2 -5.62 28.65 -5.04
CA VAL A 2 -5.36 28.01 -3.75
C VAL A 2 -5.46 26.50 -3.98
N ILE A 3 -4.35 25.80 -3.88
CA ILE A 3 -4.36 24.32 -3.95
C ILE A 3 -4.99 23.84 -2.65
N VAL A 4 -6.18 23.28 -2.74
CA VAL A 4 -6.87 22.67 -1.60
C VAL A 4 -6.37 21.23 -1.46
N ASP A 5 -5.72 20.92 -0.34
CA ASP A 5 -5.30 19.54 -0.04
C ASP A 5 -6.54 18.63 0.15
N PRO A 6 -6.76 17.64 -0.73
CA PRO A 6 -7.92 16.75 -0.64
C PRO A 6 -8.03 16.01 0.71
N ILE A 7 -6.90 15.78 1.39
CA ILE A 7 -6.87 15.14 2.69
C ILE A 7 -7.48 16.01 3.78
N ARG A 8 -7.23 17.32 3.74
CA ARG A 8 -7.87 18.26 4.69
C ARG A 8 -9.39 18.29 4.50
N VAL A 9 -9.85 18.28 3.26
CA VAL A 9 -11.29 18.21 2.97
C VAL A 9 -11.92 16.91 3.48
N ALA A 10 -11.22 15.80 3.27
CA ALA A 10 -11.68 14.49 3.76
C ALA A 10 -11.71 14.45 5.30
N ASP A 11 -10.69 14.98 5.97
CA ASP A 11 -10.61 15.05 7.44
C ASP A 11 -11.72 15.94 8.03
N GLU A 12 -12.00 17.07 7.42
CA GLU A 12 -13.12 17.93 7.83
C GLU A 12 -14.46 17.23 7.68
N HIS A 13 -14.71 16.58 6.55
CA HIS A 13 -15.91 15.77 6.34
C HIS A 13 -16.02 14.61 7.34
N TRP A 14 -14.90 14.00 7.71
CA TRP A 14 -14.83 12.93 8.70
C TRP A 14 -15.26 13.44 10.08
N ARG A 15 -14.66 14.53 10.55
CA ARG A 15 -14.97 15.16 11.85
C ARG A 15 -16.41 15.65 11.95
N THR A 16 -16.99 16.20 10.88
CA THR A 16 -18.38 16.67 10.86
C THR A 16 -19.40 15.53 11.01
N ARG A 17 -18.97 14.26 10.85
CA ARG A 17 -19.81 13.07 11.06
C ARG A 17 -19.64 12.43 12.46
N GLY A 18 -18.86 13.07 13.34
CA GLY A 18 -18.62 12.59 14.69
C GLY A 18 -17.49 11.55 14.81
N TRP A 19 -16.76 11.25 13.74
CA TRP A 19 -15.60 10.36 13.77
C TRP A 19 -14.33 11.15 14.09
N ASP A 20 -14.19 11.61 15.32
CA ASP A 20 -12.98 12.33 15.74
C ASP A 20 -11.90 11.35 16.22
N THR A 21 -10.84 11.23 15.46
CA THR A 21 -9.64 10.45 15.76
C THR A 21 -8.41 11.33 15.95
N GLY A 22 -8.58 12.61 16.24
CA GLY A 22 -7.49 13.57 16.24
C GLY A 22 -6.86 13.69 14.84
N GLU A 23 -5.56 13.50 14.74
CA GLU A 23 -4.80 13.62 13.48
C GLU A 23 -4.59 12.27 12.76
N HIS A 24 -5.11 11.15 13.29
CA HIS A 24 -4.78 9.80 12.81
C HIS A 24 -5.44 9.47 11.46
N PHE A 25 -6.68 9.92 11.24
CA PHE A 25 -7.34 9.75 9.93
C PHE A 25 -6.56 10.43 8.81
N ALA A 26 -6.22 11.71 8.99
CA ALA A 26 -5.45 12.46 8.01
C ALA A 26 -4.06 11.86 7.76
N ALA A 27 -3.40 11.34 8.81
CA ALA A 27 -2.12 10.67 8.69
C ALA A 27 -2.23 9.35 7.90
N SER A 28 -3.21 8.51 8.23
CA SER A 28 -3.47 7.27 7.52
C SER A 28 -3.75 7.51 6.04
N LEU A 29 -4.67 8.42 5.73
CA LEU A 29 -5.01 8.77 4.36
C LEU A 29 -3.81 9.36 3.60
N SER A 30 -2.96 10.14 4.29
CA SER A 30 -1.71 10.68 3.73
C SER A 30 -0.73 9.58 3.34
N ILE A 31 -0.58 8.56 4.18
CA ILE A 31 0.28 7.41 3.91
C ILE A 31 -0.24 6.65 2.67
N TYR A 32 -1.53 6.33 2.62
CA TYR A 32 -2.13 5.66 1.47
C TYR A 32 -1.96 6.42 0.17
N ARG A 33 -2.29 7.72 0.17
CA ARG A 33 -2.17 8.56 -1.05
C ARG A 33 -0.73 8.70 -1.52
N THR A 34 0.20 8.81 -0.59
CA THR A 34 1.62 8.88 -0.97
C THR A 34 2.13 7.54 -1.50
N ASP A 35 1.70 6.42 -0.93
CA ASP A 35 2.01 5.08 -1.49
C ASP A 35 1.49 4.92 -2.92
N GLU A 36 0.26 5.38 -3.22
CA GLU A 36 -0.28 5.37 -4.58
C GLU A 36 0.52 6.28 -5.54
N LEU A 37 0.98 7.45 -5.09
CA LEU A 37 1.83 8.33 -5.90
C LEU A 37 3.19 7.70 -6.19
N ILE A 38 3.82 7.08 -5.20
CA ILE A 38 5.07 6.32 -5.40
C ILE A 38 4.83 5.17 -6.38
N ARG A 39 3.69 4.47 -6.28
CA ARG A 39 3.34 3.39 -7.22
C ARG A 39 3.22 3.89 -8.66
N LEU A 40 2.55 5.03 -8.87
CA LEU A 40 2.45 5.64 -10.21
C LEU A 40 3.82 6.07 -10.76
N PHE A 41 4.67 6.57 -9.88
CA PHE A 41 6.04 6.91 -10.21
C PHE A 41 6.84 5.66 -10.64
N ASP A 42 6.77 4.57 -9.87
CA ASP A 42 7.45 3.32 -10.16
C ASP A 42 6.98 2.69 -11.49
N GLU A 43 5.72 2.91 -11.90
CA GLU A 43 5.18 2.35 -13.16
C GLU A 43 6.04 2.72 -14.38
N VAL A 44 6.65 3.90 -14.41
CA VAL A 44 7.54 4.32 -15.51
C VAL A 44 8.74 3.37 -15.64
N ALA A 45 9.35 2.98 -14.52
CA ALA A 45 10.49 2.05 -14.50
C ALA A 45 10.07 0.59 -14.70
N LEU A 46 8.87 0.22 -14.31
CA LEU A 46 8.38 -1.16 -14.30
C LEU A 46 7.70 -1.57 -15.61
N HIS A 47 7.04 -0.62 -16.30
CA HIS A 47 6.26 -0.88 -17.50
C HIS A 47 7.04 -1.56 -18.64
N PRO A 48 8.31 -1.18 -18.96
CA PRO A 48 9.10 -1.84 -20.02
C PRO A 48 9.31 -3.34 -19.76
N HIS A 49 9.27 -3.76 -18.49
CA HIS A 49 9.44 -5.13 -18.05
C HIS A 49 8.11 -5.87 -17.82
N ARG A 50 6.95 -5.23 -18.11
CA ARG A 50 5.61 -5.75 -17.78
C ARG A 50 5.46 -6.12 -16.29
N LEU A 51 6.21 -5.44 -15.43
CA LEU A 51 6.13 -5.58 -13.99
C LEU A 51 5.07 -4.63 -13.44
N THR A 52 4.25 -5.14 -12.53
CA THR A 52 3.50 -4.32 -11.59
C THR A 52 4.34 -4.20 -10.31
N ARG A 53 4.00 -3.25 -9.42
CA ARG A 53 4.68 -3.12 -8.14
C ARG A 53 4.72 -4.44 -7.37
N SER A 54 3.60 -5.14 -7.22
CA SER A 54 3.57 -6.43 -6.51
C SER A 54 4.49 -7.50 -7.13
N ARG A 55 4.60 -7.54 -8.48
CA ARG A 55 5.55 -8.43 -9.16
C ARG A 55 7.00 -8.03 -8.93
N HIS A 56 7.27 -6.72 -8.96
CA HIS A 56 8.60 -6.19 -8.69
C HIS A 56 9.04 -6.49 -7.25
N GLU A 57 8.18 -6.30 -6.27
CA GLU A 57 8.44 -6.59 -4.87
C GLU A 57 8.70 -8.09 -4.64
N ALA A 58 7.89 -8.97 -5.22
CA ALA A 58 8.13 -10.41 -5.15
C ALA A 58 9.48 -10.79 -5.80
N LEU A 59 9.79 -10.18 -6.94
CA LEU A 59 11.07 -10.39 -7.63
C LEU A 59 12.24 -9.84 -6.81
N ALA A 60 12.08 -8.70 -6.12
CA ALA A 60 13.07 -8.11 -5.22
C ALA A 60 13.39 -9.03 -4.04
N VAL A 61 12.37 -9.58 -3.38
CA VAL A 61 12.57 -10.52 -2.27
C VAL A 61 13.34 -11.77 -2.73
N LEU A 62 13.07 -12.28 -3.93
CA LEU A 62 13.80 -13.38 -4.53
C LEU A 62 15.24 -12.98 -4.91
N PHE A 63 15.40 -11.81 -5.52
CA PHE A 63 16.69 -11.29 -5.98
C PHE A 63 17.69 -11.14 -4.84
N PHE A 64 17.22 -10.64 -3.68
CA PHE A 64 18.04 -10.43 -2.49
C PHE A 64 18.09 -11.66 -1.57
N SER A 65 17.40 -12.75 -1.88
CA SER A 65 17.51 -13.97 -1.10
C SER A 65 18.85 -14.68 -1.38
N ARG A 66 19.37 -15.41 -0.37
CA ARG A 66 20.70 -16.03 -0.39
C ARG A 66 20.98 -16.88 -1.64
N HIS A 67 19.95 -17.64 -2.10
CA HIS A 67 20.09 -18.54 -3.24
C HIS A 67 19.22 -18.13 -4.44
N GLY A 68 18.56 -16.97 -4.36
CA GLY A 68 17.62 -16.54 -5.39
C GLY A 68 16.32 -17.34 -5.39
N GLU A 69 16.05 -18.09 -4.32
CA GLU A 69 14.86 -18.91 -4.16
C GLU A 69 14.35 -18.91 -2.72
N ILE A 70 13.04 -18.97 -2.54
CA ILE A 70 12.38 -19.09 -1.23
C ILE A 70 11.02 -19.79 -1.36
N PRO A 71 10.52 -20.43 -0.26
CA PRO A 71 9.17 -20.97 -0.21
C PRO A 71 8.11 -19.90 -0.42
N LEU A 72 6.99 -20.24 -1.09
CA LEU A 72 5.89 -19.31 -1.33
C LEU A 72 5.29 -18.76 -0.03
N VAL A 73 5.26 -19.57 1.03
CA VAL A 73 4.80 -19.12 2.37
C VAL A 73 5.71 -18.01 2.91
N THR A 74 7.03 -18.22 2.86
CA THR A 74 8.01 -17.22 3.30
C THR A 74 7.92 -15.94 2.44
N LEU A 75 7.64 -16.09 1.14
CA LEU A 75 7.42 -14.93 0.26
C LEU A 75 6.21 -14.13 0.70
N SER A 76 5.08 -14.79 1.08
CA SER A 76 3.88 -14.11 1.57
C SER A 76 4.11 -13.35 2.88
N GLU A 77 4.84 -13.96 3.82
CA GLU A 77 5.21 -13.34 5.09
C GLU A 77 6.07 -12.09 4.90
N ARG A 78 7.08 -12.18 4.01
CA ARG A 78 7.99 -11.05 3.73
C ARG A 78 7.30 -9.88 3.02
N LEU A 79 6.31 -10.18 2.16
CA LEU A 79 5.54 -9.18 1.42
C LEU A 79 4.34 -8.64 2.22
N LEU A 80 4.02 -9.22 3.38
CA LEU A 80 2.84 -8.87 4.20
C LEU A 80 1.52 -9.04 3.44
N VAL A 81 1.43 -10.02 2.51
CA VAL A 81 0.24 -10.27 1.69
C VAL A 81 -0.30 -11.69 1.87
N HIS A 82 -1.57 -11.88 1.55
CA HIS A 82 -2.20 -13.21 1.66
C HIS A 82 -1.56 -14.23 0.71
N PRO A 83 -1.40 -15.52 1.10
CA PRO A 83 -0.78 -16.56 0.26
C PRO A 83 -1.37 -16.71 -1.13
N THR A 84 -2.69 -16.53 -1.30
CA THR A 84 -3.34 -16.57 -2.62
C THR A 84 -2.85 -15.46 -3.56
N SER A 85 -2.56 -14.27 -3.01
CA SER A 85 -2.00 -13.15 -3.78
C SER A 85 -0.59 -13.48 -4.28
N VAL A 86 0.22 -14.11 -3.44
CA VAL A 86 1.57 -14.57 -3.82
C VAL A 86 1.50 -15.59 -4.93
N THR A 87 0.60 -16.59 -4.82
CA THR A 87 0.42 -17.59 -5.87
C THR A 87 0.13 -16.96 -7.22
N SER A 88 -0.84 -16.02 -7.28
CA SER A 88 -1.19 -15.30 -8.50
C SER A 88 -0.03 -14.43 -9.04
N THR A 89 0.73 -13.81 -8.15
CA THR A 89 1.90 -12.99 -8.51
C THR A 89 3.00 -13.86 -9.10
N VAL A 90 3.30 -15.01 -8.49
CA VAL A 90 4.31 -15.95 -8.97
C VAL A 90 3.88 -16.59 -10.29
N ASP A 91 2.60 -16.96 -10.48
CA ASP A 91 2.07 -17.45 -11.76
C ASP A 91 2.30 -16.42 -12.89
N SER A 92 2.12 -15.15 -12.58
CA SER A 92 2.34 -14.07 -13.53
C SER A 92 3.82 -13.87 -13.86
N LEU A 93 4.71 -13.98 -12.86
CA LEU A 93 6.17 -13.89 -13.06
C LEU A 93 6.70 -15.10 -13.82
N GLU A 94 6.15 -16.29 -13.60
CA GLU A 94 6.51 -17.51 -14.33
C GLU A 94 6.13 -17.40 -15.80
N ARG A 95 4.92 -16.93 -16.12
CA ARG A 95 4.51 -16.64 -17.51
C ARG A 95 5.39 -15.61 -18.23
N LEU A 96 5.98 -14.67 -17.48
CA LEU A 96 6.96 -13.71 -18.01
C LEU A 96 8.37 -14.30 -18.12
N GLY A 97 8.60 -15.49 -17.58
CA GLY A 97 9.90 -16.17 -17.53
C GLY A 97 10.88 -15.53 -16.55
N TYR A 98 10.39 -14.82 -15.53
CA TYR A 98 11.21 -14.17 -14.51
C TYR A 98 11.45 -15.04 -13.28
N VAL A 99 10.57 -16.03 -13.07
CA VAL A 99 10.61 -16.96 -11.95
C VAL A 99 10.31 -18.36 -12.48
N ASP A 100 10.95 -19.36 -11.92
CA ASP A 100 10.62 -20.78 -12.07
C ASP A 100 10.06 -21.32 -10.75
N ARG A 101 9.12 -22.26 -10.82
CA ARG A 101 8.71 -23.05 -9.68
C ARG A 101 9.56 -24.31 -9.59
N VAL A 102 10.13 -24.54 -8.42
CA VAL A 102 10.95 -25.72 -8.15
C VAL A 102 10.46 -26.45 -6.91
N ALA A 103 10.59 -27.78 -6.90
CA ALA A 103 10.26 -28.56 -5.73
C ALA A 103 11.21 -28.24 -4.57
N HIS A 104 10.68 -28.19 -3.35
CA HIS A 104 11.52 -28.03 -2.17
C HIS A 104 12.36 -29.32 -1.97
N PRO A 105 13.67 -29.23 -1.68
CA PRO A 105 14.56 -30.37 -1.65
C PRO A 105 14.21 -31.42 -0.57
N THR A 106 13.60 -31.05 0.52
CA THR A 106 13.28 -31.89 1.66
C THR A 106 11.79 -31.97 2.00
N ASP A 107 10.97 -31.04 1.55
CA ASP A 107 9.52 -30.99 1.79
C ASP A 107 8.75 -31.09 0.47
N ARG A 108 8.21 -32.28 0.18
CA ARG A 108 7.45 -32.57 -1.06
C ARG A 108 6.15 -31.77 -1.17
N ARG A 109 5.68 -31.14 -0.09
CA ARG A 109 4.46 -30.31 -0.08
C ARG A 109 4.75 -28.83 -0.35
N ALA A 110 6.01 -28.43 -0.25
CA ALA A 110 6.43 -27.05 -0.43
C ALA A 110 6.94 -26.81 -1.86
N THR A 111 6.59 -25.66 -2.39
CA THR A 111 7.09 -25.14 -3.68
C THR A 111 7.94 -23.91 -3.41
N LEU A 112 9.11 -23.85 -4.03
CA LEU A 112 9.97 -22.67 -4.04
C LEU A 112 9.71 -21.86 -5.30
N ALA A 113 9.73 -20.54 -5.18
CA ALA A 113 9.91 -19.62 -6.30
C ALA A 113 11.41 -19.32 -6.44
N ARG A 114 11.96 -19.49 -7.65
CA ARG A 114 13.38 -19.24 -7.98
C ARG A 114 13.47 -18.19 -9.07
N ILE A 115 14.26 -17.13 -8.85
CA ILE A 115 14.47 -16.08 -9.84
C ILE A 115 15.36 -16.59 -11.00
N THR A 116 14.95 -16.32 -12.23
CA THR A 116 15.73 -16.66 -13.43
C THR A 116 16.78 -15.58 -13.76
N ALA A 117 17.70 -15.87 -14.70
CA ALA A 117 18.64 -14.87 -15.23
C ALA A 117 17.92 -13.68 -15.89
N LYS A 118 16.77 -13.94 -16.54
CA LYS A 118 15.93 -12.90 -17.14
C LYS A 118 15.30 -12.02 -16.05
N GLY A 119 14.79 -12.62 -14.97
CA GLY A 119 14.25 -11.91 -13.81
C GLY A 119 15.31 -11.05 -13.13
N ARG A 120 16.54 -11.53 -12.98
CA ARG A 120 17.65 -10.75 -12.42
C ARG A 120 17.97 -9.52 -13.27
N ARG A 121 18.02 -9.63 -14.61
CA ARG A 121 18.23 -8.48 -15.49
C ARG A 121 17.12 -7.44 -15.39
N ALA A 122 15.86 -7.89 -15.40
CA ALA A 122 14.71 -6.98 -15.25
C ALA A 122 14.77 -6.23 -13.91
N MET A 123 15.13 -6.93 -12.82
CA MET A 123 15.30 -6.33 -11.50
C MET A 123 16.42 -5.27 -11.48
N GLN A 124 17.59 -5.58 -12.04
CA GLN A 124 18.72 -4.64 -12.11
C GLN A 124 18.36 -3.36 -12.87
N GLN A 125 17.69 -3.49 -14.01
CA GLN A 125 17.31 -2.34 -14.84
C GLN A 125 16.27 -1.46 -14.17
N SER A 126 15.19 -2.04 -13.62
CA SER A 126 14.15 -1.27 -12.93
C SER A 126 14.66 -0.58 -11.67
N CYS A 127 15.47 -1.27 -10.86
CA CYS A 127 16.05 -0.68 -9.64
C CYS A 127 17.01 0.48 -9.93
N SER A 128 17.77 0.41 -11.02
CA SER A 128 18.64 1.53 -11.42
C SER A 128 17.85 2.79 -11.72
N ILE A 129 16.70 2.69 -12.38
CA ILE A 129 15.82 3.83 -12.68
C ILE A 129 15.19 4.37 -11.40
N ILE A 130 14.58 3.50 -10.59
CA ILE A 130 13.92 3.89 -9.32
C ILE A 130 14.91 4.58 -8.38
N SER A 131 16.14 4.06 -8.30
CA SER A 131 17.21 4.61 -7.46
C SER A 131 17.66 6.01 -7.91
N ALA A 132 17.79 6.22 -9.22
CA ALA A 132 18.24 7.50 -9.78
C ALA A 132 17.27 8.65 -9.49
N GLU A 133 15.97 8.35 -9.37
CA GLU A 133 14.88 9.32 -9.25
C GLU A 133 14.40 9.53 -7.79
N GLY A 134 15.20 9.14 -6.78
CA GLY A 134 14.87 9.35 -5.36
C GLY A 134 13.65 8.60 -4.85
N CYS A 135 13.30 7.47 -5.47
CA CYS A 135 12.18 6.60 -5.05
C CYS A 135 10.81 7.31 -4.95
N GLY A 136 10.56 8.31 -5.81
CA GLY A 136 9.30 9.07 -5.82
C GLY A 136 9.14 10.08 -4.68
N LEU A 137 10.19 10.36 -3.90
CA LEU A 137 10.17 11.26 -2.74
C LEU A 137 11.05 12.50 -2.92
N ALA A 138 11.40 12.89 -4.14
CA ALA A 138 12.27 14.02 -4.44
C ALA A 138 11.74 15.39 -3.93
N ALA A 139 10.45 15.48 -3.61
CA ALA A 139 9.85 16.68 -3.00
C ALA A 139 10.19 16.85 -1.50
N LEU A 140 10.78 15.85 -0.85
CA LEU A 140 11.23 15.91 0.54
C LEU A 140 12.71 16.29 0.59
N ASP A 141 13.08 17.03 1.64
CA ASP A 141 14.49 17.10 2.03
C ASP A 141 14.90 15.88 2.88
N GLU A 142 16.20 15.68 3.07
CA GLU A 142 16.72 14.52 3.83
C GLU A 142 16.24 14.50 5.29
N ARG A 143 16.10 15.68 5.93
CA ARG A 143 15.63 15.77 7.33
C ARG A 143 14.18 15.36 7.44
N GLN A 144 13.36 15.76 6.47
CA GLN A 144 11.96 15.33 6.37
C GLN A 144 11.86 13.82 6.14
N ALA A 145 12.65 13.26 5.23
CA ALA A 145 12.69 11.84 4.95
C ALA A 145 13.09 11.03 6.20
N VAL A 146 14.18 11.41 6.88
CA VAL A 146 14.63 10.76 8.13
C VAL A 146 13.55 10.85 9.21
N ARG A 147 12.96 12.03 9.41
CA ARG A 147 11.91 12.22 10.41
C ARG A 147 10.69 11.33 10.13
N LEU A 148 10.28 11.26 8.88
CA LEU A 148 9.16 10.41 8.47
C LEU A 148 9.48 8.93 8.68
N PHE A 149 10.68 8.49 8.26
CA PHE A 149 11.15 7.12 8.51
C PHE A 149 11.03 6.74 9.98
N ASN A 150 11.52 7.58 10.90
CA ASN A 150 11.49 7.31 12.33
C ASN A 150 10.06 7.25 12.90
N LEU A 151 9.13 8.05 12.36
CA LEU A 151 7.72 7.97 12.76
C LEU A 151 7.06 6.67 12.27
N LEU A 152 7.32 6.28 11.02
CA LEU A 152 6.80 5.03 10.45
C LEU A 152 7.46 3.79 11.06
N GLU A 153 8.73 3.86 11.46
CA GLU A 153 9.41 2.80 12.20
C GLU A 153 8.69 2.45 13.51
N ARG A 154 8.16 3.45 14.23
CA ARG A 154 7.36 3.21 15.45
C ARG A 154 6.10 2.41 15.13
N VAL A 155 5.39 2.76 14.05
CA VAL A 155 4.19 2.02 13.61
C VAL A 155 4.55 0.59 13.20
N ARG A 156 5.64 0.41 12.46
CA ARG A 156 6.13 -0.91 12.04
C ARG A 156 6.56 -1.77 13.22
N ALA A 157 7.19 -1.17 14.21
CA ALA A 157 7.61 -1.87 15.44
C ALA A 157 6.40 -2.30 16.28
N ASP A 158 5.41 -1.44 16.46
CA ASP A 158 4.18 -1.71 17.19
C ASP A 158 3.36 -2.84 16.52
N ALA A 159 3.32 -2.84 15.18
CA ALA A 159 2.66 -3.87 14.39
C ALA A 159 3.46 -5.19 14.25
N GLY A 160 4.65 -5.30 14.86
CA GLY A 160 5.48 -6.51 14.85
C GLY A 160 6.26 -6.75 13.55
N ASP A 161 6.36 -5.76 12.65
CA ASP A 161 7.18 -5.83 11.45
C ASP A 161 8.68 -5.81 11.75
N ILE A 162 9.07 -5.15 12.85
CA ILE A 162 10.44 -5.12 13.37
C ILE A 162 10.53 -6.14 14.50
N LYS A 163 11.40 -7.13 14.35
CA LYS A 163 11.56 -8.22 15.29
C LYS A 163 12.82 -8.04 16.14
N ARG A 164 12.70 -8.33 17.43
CA ARG A 164 13.88 -8.57 18.28
C ARG A 164 14.14 -10.07 18.30
N VAL A 165 15.30 -10.47 17.82
CA VAL A 165 15.73 -11.88 17.80
C VAL A 165 16.85 -12.03 18.83
N ASP A 166 16.69 -12.96 19.74
CA ASP A 166 17.75 -13.29 20.70
C ASP A 166 18.94 -13.92 19.99
N ALA A 167 20.14 -13.54 20.40
CA ALA A 167 21.35 -14.12 19.82
C ALA A 167 21.41 -15.63 20.13
N PRO A 168 21.73 -16.49 19.14
CA PRO A 168 21.91 -17.91 19.41
C PRO A 168 23.00 -18.12 20.46
N GLY A 169 22.67 -18.84 21.55
CA GLY A 169 23.60 -19.19 22.61
C GLY A 169 23.52 -18.36 23.89
N GLY A 170 22.38 -17.68 24.17
CA GLY A 170 22.12 -17.09 25.51
C GLY A 170 22.94 -15.86 25.86
N ARG A 171 23.67 -15.24 24.93
CA ARG A 171 24.30 -13.94 25.12
C ARG A 171 23.28 -12.81 24.96
N LYS A 172 23.22 -11.85 25.90
CA LYS A 172 22.27 -10.73 26.00
C LYS A 172 22.27 -9.70 24.85
N ALA A 173 22.72 -10.02 23.66
CA ALA A 173 22.66 -9.14 22.51
C ALA A 173 21.45 -9.53 21.65
N SER A 174 20.27 -8.94 21.92
CA SER A 174 19.13 -9.05 20.99
C SER A 174 19.46 -8.30 19.69
N ARG A 175 19.44 -9.00 18.58
CA ARG A 175 19.56 -8.39 17.24
C ARG A 175 18.18 -7.83 16.83
N VAL A 176 18.15 -6.59 16.40
CA VAL A 176 16.94 -6.02 15.80
C VAL A 176 16.95 -6.37 14.31
N GLU A 177 15.92 -7.06 13.86
CA GLU A 177 15.70 -7.36 12.44
C GLU A 177 14.64 -6.41 11.89
N ASP A 178 15.09 -5.36 11.19
CA ASP A 178 14.24 -4.46 10.43
C ASP A 178 14.33 -4.82 8.94
N PRO A 179 13.21 -5.24 8.30
CA PRO A 179 13.18 -5.56 6.87
C PRO A 179 13.61 -4.39 5.99
N VAL A 180 13.33 -3.14 6.40
CA VAL A 180 13.69 -1.94 5.64
C VAL A 180 15.20 -1.72 5.66
N LEU A 181 15.82 -1.83 6.81
CA LEU A 181 17.29 -1.68 6.94
C LEU A 181 18.04 -2.83 6.24
N THR A 182 17.47 -4.03 6.30
CA THR A 182 18.00 -5.19 5.55
C THR A 182 17.91 -4.95 4.04
N ALA A 183 16.79 -4.44 3.55
CA ALA A 183 16.63 -4.11 2.14
C ALA A 183 17.58 -2.98 1.70
N GLU A 184 17.76 -1.94 2.51
CA GLU A 184 18.73 -0.87 2.23
C GLU A 184 20.16 -1.41 2.12
N HIS A 185 20.58 -2.26 3.05
CA HIS A 185 21.89 -2.90 3.01
C HIS A 185 22.10 -3.67 1.69
N ASN A 186 21.13 -4.49 1.32
CA ASN A 186 21.16 -5.26 0.08
C ASN A 186 21.17 -4.35 -1.16
N TRP A 187 20.42 -3.26 -1.16
CA TRP A 187 20.36 -2.28 -2.24
C TRP A 187 21.72 -1.63 -2.48
N ARG A 188 22.37 -1.17 -1.41
CA ARG A 188 23.72 -0.59 -1.47
C ARG A 188 24.78 -1.58 -1.97
N ALA A 189 24.68 -2.84 -1.57
CA ALA A 189 25.61 -3.89 -2.00
C ALA A 189 25.57 -4.12 -3.52
N HIS A 190 24.52 -3.70 -4.22
CA HIS A 190 24.38 -3.74 -5.69
C HIS A 190 24.75 -2.41 -6.38
N GLY A 191 25.29 -1.45 -5.64
CA GLY A 191 25.74 -0.15 -6.17
C GLY A 191 24.61 0.85 -6.46
N TRP A 192 23.36 0.59 -6.00
CA TRP A 192 22.26 1.50 -6.18
C TRP A 192 22.22 2.55 -5.08
N ALA A 193 21.81 3.79 -5.43
CA ALA A 193 21.63 4.84 -4.43
C ALA A 193 20.59 4.43 -3.41
N ALA A 194 20.99 4.44 -2.15
CA ALA A 194 20.18 4.14 -1.00
C ALA A 194 20.32 5.27 0.03
N GLY A 195 19.52 5.27 1.06
CA GLY A 195 19.58 6.30 2.08
C GLY A 195 18.19 6.71 2.56
N PRO A 196 18.01 7.95 3.03
CA PRO A 196 16.77 8.39 3.64
C PRO A 196 15.53 8.18 2.75
N PHE A 197 15.63 8.49 1.47
CA PHE A 197 14.50 8.37 0.53
C PHE A 197 14.10 6.91 0.31
N PHE A 198 15.05 6.02 0.05
CA PHE A 198 14.78 4.59 -0.12
C PHE A 198 14.12 3.99 1.12
N ARG A 199 14.72 4.22 2.30
CA ARG A 199 14.16 3.73 3.58
C ARG A 199 12.75 4.24 3.82
N THR A 200 12.50 5.52 3.53
CA THR A 200 11.21 6.15 3.73
C THR A 200 10.16 5.62 2.76
N ALA A 201 10.49 5.48 1.47
CA ALA A 201 9.58 4.90 0.47
C ALA A 201 9.19 3.47 0.84
N LEU A 202 10.16 2.63 1.22
CA LEU A 202 9.87 1.26 1.64
C LEU A 202 9.09 1.21 2.97
N SER A 203 9.35 2.15 3.91
CA SER A 203 8.58 2.26 5.14
C SER A 203 7.14 2.70 4.88
N ILE A 204 6.89 3.62 3.94
CA ILE A 204 5.54 4.01 3.53
C ILE A 204 4.78 2.78 3.03
N TYR A 205 5.36 2.03 2.10
CA TYR A 205 4.76 0.80 1.58
C TYR A 205 4.41 -0.19 2.69
N ARG A 206 5.39 -0.56 3.52
CA ARG A 206 5.17 -1.54 4.60
C ARG A 206 4.13 -1.05 5.60
N THR A 207 4.17 0.23 5.95
CA THR A 207 3.16 0.84 6.85
C THR A 207 1.77 0.81 6.22
N THR A 208 1.65 1.06 4.91
CA THR A 208 0.37 0.94 4.18
C THR A 208 -0.21 -0.47 4.30
N GLU A 209 0.60 -1.52 4.11
CA GLU A 209 0.13 -2.90 4.24
C GLU A 209 -0.26 -3.26 5.69
N LEU A 210 0.48 -2.77 6.69
CA LEU A 210 0.14 -2.96 8.10
C LEU A 210 -1.16 -2.25 8.50
N ILE A 211 -1.39 -1.04 8.01
CA ILE A 211 -2.66 -0.31 8.20
C ILE A 211 -3.81 -1.08 7.54
N ARG A 212 -3.60 -1.62 6.33
CA ARG A 212 -4.61 -2.47 5.65
C ARG A 212 -4.98 -3.68 6.50
N GLN A 213 -3.99 -4.38 7.03
CA GLN A 213 -4.21 -5.54 7.90
C GLN A 213 -4.95 -5.15 9.19
N SER A 214 -4.54 -4.06 9.85
CA SER A 214 -5.20 -3.54 11.04
C SER A 214 -6.67 -3.21 10.80
N ASN A 215 -6.99 -2.62 9.66
CA ASN A 215 -8.36 -2.22 9.30
C ASN A 215 -9.23 -3.39 8.80
N GLU A 216 -8.63 -4.54 8.46
CA GLU A 216 -9.37 -5.68 7.88
C GLU A 216 -10.46 -6.19 8.82
N SER A 217 -10.23 -6.19 10.13
CA SER A 217 -11.21 -6.61 11.13
C SER A 217 -12.51 -5.78 11.10
N ALA A 218 -12.38 -4.47 10.83
CA ALA A 218 -13.53 -3.56 10.70
C ALA A 218 -14.22 -3.70 9.34
N LEU A 219 -13.50 -4.06 8.29
CA LEU A 219 -14.02 -4.14 6.92
C LEU A 219 -14.68 -5.49 6.61
N ARG A 220 -14.13 -6.60 7.14
CA ARG A 220 -14.51 -7.97 6.82
C ARG A 220 -15.99 -8.30 7.10
N PRO A 221 -16.61 -7.87 8.20
CA PRO A 221 -18.04 -8.13 8.48
C PRO A 221 -18.96 -7.58 7.40
N HIS A 222 -18.56 -6.50 6.74
CA HIS A 222 -19.30 -5.82 5.68
C HIS A 222 -18.95 -6.32 4.26
N LYS A 223 -18.08 -7.36 4.14
CA LYS A 223 -17.55 -7.87 2.87
C LYS A 223 -16.80 -6.81 2.07
N LEU A 224 -16.22 -5.82 2.76
CA LEU A 224 -15.42 -4.77 2.20
C LEU A 224 -13.94 -5.19 2.18
N THR A 225 -13.26 -4.86 1.10
CA THR A 225 -11.80 -4.73 1.05
C THR A 225 -11.46 -3.24 1.14
N HIS A 226 -10.20 -2.91 1.38
CA HIS A 226 -9.77 -1.51 1.42
C HIS A 226 -10.23 -0.71 0.19
N VAL A 227 -10.00 -1.23 -1.02
CA VAL A 227 -10.41 -0.58 -2.28
C VAL A 227 -11.92 -0.38 -2.38
N ARG A 228 -12.73 -1.35 -1.93
CA ARG A 228 -14.20 -1.23 -1.91
C ARG A 228 -14.66 -0.21 -0.88
N HIS A 229 -14.03 -0.20 0.30
CA HIS A 229 -14.30 0.79 1.34
C HIS A 229 -13.98 2.20 0.84
N GLU A 230 -12.82 2.40 0.22
CA GLU A 230 -12.41 3.69 -0.32
C GLU A 230 -13.38 4.20 -1.40
N ALA A 231 -13.80 3.32 -2.34
CA ALA A 231 -14.79 3.66 -3.35
C ALA A 231 -16.14 4.06 -2.70
N LEU A 232 -16.55 3.32 -1.68
CA LEU A 232 -17.80 3.59 -0.95
C LEU A 232 -17.69 4.89 -0.15
N ALA A 233 -16.53 5.19 0.45
CA ALA A 233 -16.24 6.42 1.18
C ALA A 233 -16.31 7.65 0.24
N VAL A 234 -15.68 7.57 -0.94
CA VAL A 234 -15.75 8.66 -1.94
C VAL A 234 -17.20 8.95 -2.34
N LEU A 235 -18.03 7.93 -2.53
CA LEU A 235 -19.45 8.10 -2.80
C LEU A 235 -20.20 8.66 -1.59
N TYR A 236 -19.92 8.16 -0.39
CA TYR A 236 -20.57 8.58 0.86
C TYR A 236 -20.36 10.07 1.15
N PHE A 237 -19.15 10.57 0.94
CA PHE A 237 -18.80 11.98 1.13
C PHE A 237 -19.11 12.87 -0.08
N SER A 238 -19.54 12.30 -1.21
CA SER A 238 -19.96 13.10 -2.36
C SER A 238 -21.29 13.82 -2.08
N ARG A 239 -21.50 14.97 -2.70
CA ARG A 239 -22.64 15.86 -2.43
C ARG A 239 -24.01 15.17 -2.51
N ARG A 240 -24.19 14.23 -3.46
CA ARG A 240 -25.46 13.50 -3.69
C ARG A 240 -25.36 12.02 -3.38
N GLY A 241 -24.24 11.54 -2.88
CA GLY A 241 -23.98 10.11 -2.72
C GLY A 241 -23.79 9.37 -4.05
N GLU A 242 -23.46 10.11 -5.12
CA GLU A 242 -23.28 9.56 -6.45
C GLU A 242 -22.16 10.26 -7.22
N MET A 243 -21.57 9.55 -8.19
CA MET A 243 -20.47 10.06 -9.00
C MET A 243 -20.36 9.31 -10.33
N MET A 244 -19.89 9.98 -11.38
CA MET A 244 -19.54 9.31 -12.65
C MET A 244 -18.40 8.32 -12.46
N MET A 245 -18.43 7.18 -13.16
CA MET A 245 -17.41 6.13 -13.07
C MET A 245 -16.01 6.66 -13.34
N GLY A 246 -15.84 7.52 -14.36
CA GLY A 246 -14.54 8.12 -14.68
C GLY A 246 -14.02 9.07 -13.60
N GLU A 247 -14.91 9.85 -12.97
CA GLU A 247 -14.54 10.74 -11.87
C GLU A 247 -14.17 9.95 -10.60
N LEU A 248 -14.89 8.86 -10.33
CA LEU A 248 -14.57 7.95 -9.24
C LEU A 248 -13.15 7.36 -9.42
N GLY A 249 -12.80 6.95 -10.65
CA GLY A 249 -11.46 6.44 -10.96
C GLY A 249 -10.34 7.47 -10.74
N LYS A 250 -10.57 8.71 -11.15
CA LYS A 250 -9.61 9.80 -10.91
C LYS A 250 -9.38 10.06 -9.42
N ARG A 251 -10.45 10.02 -8.61
CA ARG A 251 -10.34 10.23 -7.16
C ARG A 251 -9.65 9.09 -6.44
N LEU A 252 -9.86 7.86 -6.92
CA LEU A 252 -9.22 6.66 -6.38
C LEU A 252 -7.79 6.44 -6.90
N LEU A 253 -7.35 7.19 -7.91
CA LEU A 253 -6.07 6.99 -8.62
C LEU A 253 -5.92 5.58 -9.18
N VAL A 254 -7.01 4.98 -9.67
CA VAL A 254 -7.01 3.63 -10.25
C VAL A 254 -7.47 3.61 -11.70
N HIS A 255 -7.01 2.60 -12.44
CA HIS A 255 -7.40 2.44 -13.84
C HIS A 255 -8.93 2.21 -13.99
N PRO A 256 -9.57 2.71 -15.08
CA PRO A 256 -11.02 2.56 -15.29
C PRO A 256 -11.56 1.13 -15.18
N THR A 257 -10.81 0.12 -15.62
CA THR A 257 -11.19 -1.29 -15.47
C THR A 257 -11.29 -1.73 -14.00
N SER A 258 -10.41 -1.23 -13.14
CA SER A 258 -10.43 -1.50 -11.70
C SER A 258 -11.66 -0.87 -11.04
N VAL A 259 -12.04 0.35 -11.44
CA VAL A 259 -13.28 1.01 -10.98
C VAL A 259 -14.49 0.17 -11.34
N THR A 260 -14.58 -0.27 -12.60
CA THR A 260 -15.69 -1.09 -13.08
C THR A 260 -15.85 -2.37 -12.26
N SER A 261 -14.76 -3.12 -12.07
CA SER A 261 -14.75 -4.35 -11.27
C SER A 261 -15.13 -4.11 -9.80
N THR A 262 -14.64 -3.00 -9.21
CA THR A 262 -14.95 -2.62 -7.83
C THR A 262 -16.44 -2.30 -7.69
N VAL A 263 -16.99 -1.48 -8.60
CA VAL A 263 -18.41 -1.10 -8.59
C VAL A 263 -19.30 -2.29 -8.90
N ASP A 264 -18.96 -3.20 -9.83
CA ASP A 264 -19.67 -4.46 -10.08
C ASP A 264 -19.81 -5.31 -8.82
N THR A 265 -18.74 -5.38 -8.03
CA THR A 265 -18.77 -6.13 -6.78
C THR A 265 -19.62 -5.43 -5.72
N LEU A 266 -19.52 -4.11 -5.57
CA LEU A 266 -20.34 -3.33 -4.65
C LEU A 266 -21.82 -3.40 -5.03
N GLU A 267 -22.15 -3.44 -6.32
CA GLU A 267 -23.51 -3.59 -6.81
C GLU A 267 -24.08 -4.99 -6.49
N ARG A 268 -23.30 -6.06 -6.71
CA ARG A 268 -23.69 -7.43 -6.29
C ARG A 268 -23.94 -7.52 -4.78
N LEU A 269 -23.19 -6.78 -3.97
CA LEU A 269 -23.37 -6.68 -2.52
C LEU A 269 -24.56 -5.77 -2.15
N LYS A 270 -25.17 -5.08 -3.12
CA LYS A 270 -26.26 -4.11 -2.96
C LYS A 270 -25.84 -2.87 -2.13
N LEU A 271 -24.54 -2.54 -2.13
CA LEU A 271 -23.99 -1.37 -1.45
C LEU A 271 -23.99 -0.13 -2.35
N VAL A 272 -23.93 -0.33 -3.65
CA VAL A 272 -23.99 0.68 -4.71
C VAL A 272 -25.04 0.26 -5.72
N ALA A 273 -25.63 1.22 -6.41
CA ALA A 273 -26.49 1.01 -7.58
C ALA A 273 -25.95 1.82 -8.75
N ARG A 274 -26.04 1.28 -9.96
CA ARG A 274 -25.83 2.06 -11.18
C ARG A 274 -27.09 2.77 -11.58
N VAL A 275 -26.97 4.07 -11.86
CA VAL A 275 -28.09 4.90 -12.30
C VAL A 275 -27.69 5.68 -13.56
N ALA A 276 -28.67 5.92 -14.46
CA ALA A 276 -28.43 6.71 -15.64
C ALA A 276 -28.13 8.17 -15.26
N HIS A 277 -27.21 8.79 -15.99
CA HIS A 277 -26.95 10.23 -15.80
C HIS A 277 -28.16 11.03 -16.29
N PRO A 278 -28.61 12.08 -15.57
CA PRO A 278 -29.87 12.77 -15.86
C PRO A 278 -29.92 13.47 -17.24
N THR A 279 -28.76 13.89 -17.76
CA THR A 279 -28.66 14.64 -19.02
C THR A 279 -27.79 13.97 -20.08
N ASP A 280 -26.96 12.99 -19.73
CA ASP A 280 -26.11 12.25 -20.67
C ASP A 280 -26.45 10.76 -20.66
N ARG A 281 -27.21 10.32 -21.68
CA ARG A 281 -27.62 8.92 -21.83
C ARG A 281 -26.49 7.91 -21.97
N ARG A 282 -25.27 8.36 -22.26
CA ARG A 282 -24.06 7.50 -22.39
C ARG A 282 -23.32 7.35 -21.08
N ALA A 283 -23.61 8.20 -20.10
CA ALA A 283 -22.92 8.21 -18.81
C ALA A 283 -23.70 7.42 -17.75
N THR A 284 -22.97 6.70 -16.92
CA THR A 284 -23.49 5.96 -15.78
C THR A 284 -22.89 6.51 -14.49
N LEU A 285 -23.74 6.73 -13.50
CA LEU A 285 -23.35 7.12 -12.14
C LEU A 285 -23.34 5.89 -11.24
N ALA A 286 -22.35 5.80 -10.37
CA ALA A 286 -22.38 4.93 -9.19
C ALA A 286 -23.02 5.71 -8.05
N ARG A 287 -24.09 5.18 -7.43
CA ARG A 287 -24.82 5.78 -6.31
C ARG A 287 -24.78 4.86 -5.10
N ILE A 288 -24.38 5.39 -3.95
CA ILE A 288 -24.41 4.65 -2.69
C ILE A 288 -25.85 4.36 -2.26
N THR A 289 -26.14 3.13 -1.83
CA THR A 289 -27.45 2.75 -1.29
C THR A 289 -27.54 3.01 0.21
N MET A 290 -28.74 2.89 0.79
CA MET A 290 -28.90 2.95 2.26
C MET A 290 -28.13 1.82 2.97
N LYS A 291 -28.07 0.64 2.36
CA LYS A 291 -27.24 -0.47 2.87
C LYS A 291 -25.75 -0.11 2.80
N GLY A 292 -25.32 0.53 1.70
CA GLY A 292 -23.93 1.02 1.57
C GLY A 292 -23.59 2.07 2.61
N ARG A 293 -24.49 3.00 2.92
CA ARG A 293 -24.30 4.00 3.97
C ARG A 293 -24.08 3.37 5.34
N ARG A 294 -24.95 2.42 5.73
CA ARG A 294 -24.79 1.69 7.00
C ARG A 294 -23.48 0.89 7.06
N ALA A 295 -23.08 0.28 5.95
CA ALA A 295 -21.83 -0.49 5.90
C ALA A 295 -20.59 0.40 6.07
N ILE A 296 -20.57 1.57 5.43
CA ILE A 296 -19.46 2.53 5.56
C ILE A 296 -19.41 3.12 6.97
N GLU A 297 -20.55 3.47 7.56
CA GLU A 297 -20.64 4.00 8.91
C GLU A 297 -20.11 3.01 9.94
N ALA A 298 -20.60 1.77 9.93
CA ALA A 298 -20.14 0.74 10.86
C ALA A 298 -18.67 0.35 10.67
N SER A 299 -18.15 0.33 9.43
CA SER A 299 -16.73 0.08 9.20
C SER A 299 -15.85 1.25 9.65
N ASN A 300 -16.32 2.49 9.50
CA ASN A 300 -15.62 3.67 9.98
C ASN A 300 -15.53 3.70 11.51
N ASP A 301 -16.59 3.32 12.22
CA ASP A 301 -16.58 3.19 13.68
C ASP A 301 -15.47 2.23 14.12
N GLY A 302 -15.40 1.04 13.54
CA GLY A 302 -14.35 0.06 13.85
C GLY A 302 -12.93 0.51 13.52
N MET A 303 -12.74 1.25 12.43
CA MET A 303 -11.43 1.82 12.10
C MET A 303 -11.04 2.98 13.02
N THR A 304 -12.02 3.74 13.49
CA THR A 304 -11.83 4.82 14.47
C THR A 304 -11.33 4.27 15.81
N GLU A 305 -11.88 3.15 16.28
CA GLU A 305 -11.45 2.47 17.50
C GLU A 305 -9.98 2.07 17.47
N THR A 306 -9.48 1.63 16.31
CA THR A 306 -8.07 1.24 16.12
C THR A 306 -7.16 2.43 15.75
N ARG A 307 -7.71 3.64 15.69
CA ARG A 307 -7.01 4.83 15.15
C ARG A 307 -6.30 4.53 13.82
N PHE A 308 -6.98 3.76 12.95
CA PHE A 308 -6.46 3.37 11.63
C PHE A 308 -5.11 2.64 11.67
N GLY A 309 -4.83 1.84 12.72
CA GLY A 309 -3.55 1.18 12.90
C GLY A 309 -2.38 2.10 13.27
N LEU A 310 -2.66 3.35 13.65
CA LEU A 310 -1.66 4.36 14.01
C LEU A 310 -1.70 4.73 15.51
N ALA A 311 -2.32 3.92 16.35
CA ALA A 311 -2.54 4.23 17.79
C ALA A 311 -1.24 4.50 18.57
N VAL A 312 -0.10 3.97 18.13
CA VAL A 312 1.22 4.21 18.73
C VAL A 312 1.73 5.65 18.56
N LEU A 313 1.20 6.38 17.57
CA LEU A 313 1.55 7.78 17.34
C LEU A 313 0.69 8.70 18.22
N THR A 314 1.31 9.73 18.80
CA THR A 314 0.56 10.86 19.38
C THR A 314 -0.04 11.72 18.26
N ASP A 315 -1.06 12.55 18.59
CA ASP A 315 -1.65 13.49 17.64
C ASP A 315 -0.60 14.42 17.00
N THR A 316 0.37 14.89 17.78
CA THR A 316 1.47 15.72 17.26
C THR A 316 2.33 14.94 16.25
N GLN A 317 2.55 13.67 16.47
CA GLN A 317 3.31 12.80 15.55
C GLN A 317 2.51 12.47 14.29
N ALA A 318 1.22 12.14 14.43
CA ALA A 318 0.32 11.92 13.30
C ALA A 318 0.20 13.18 12.42
N LYS A 319 0.06 14.35 13.04
CA LYS A 319 0.07 15.64 12.34
C LYS A 319 1.39 15.88 11.59
N ALA A 320 2.53 15.50 12.19
CA ALA A 320 3.83 15.61 11.53
C ALA A 320 3.91 14.72 10.27
N VAL A 321 3.38 13.48 10.32
CA VAL A 321 3.27 12.60 9.15
C VAL A 321 2.47 13.28 8.03
N THR A 322 1.27 13.76 8.34
CA THR A 322 0.41 14.48 7.37
C THR A 322 1.12 15.66 6.75
N LYS A 323 1.79 16.49 7.57
CA LYS A 323 2.50 17.70 7.13
C LYS A 323 3.69 17.36 6.21
N ILE A 324 4.50 16.35 6.54
CA ILE A 324 5.64 15.94 5.71
C ILE A 324 5.14 15.41 4.37
N LEU A 325 4.16 14.51 4.40
CA LEU A 325 3.62 13.90 3.19
C LEU A 325 2.83 14.87 2.30
N SER A 326 2.36 16.02 2.83
CA SER A 326 1.72 17.05 2.00
C SER A 326 2.68 17.63 0.96
N ALA A 327 3.99 17.70 1.24
CA ALA A 327 4.97 18.15 0.26
C ALA A 327 5.00 17.26 -0.99
N VAL A 328 4.93 15.93 -0.81
CA VAL A 328 4.90 14.97 -1.92
C VAL A 328 3.58 15.07 -2.71
N ARG A 329 2.44 15.23 -2.02
CA ARG A 329 1.12 15.26 -2.67
C ARG A 329 0.83 16.56 -3.43
N LEU A 330 1.46 17.65 -3.05
CA LEU A 330 1.22 18.99 -3.62
C LEU A 330 2.30 19.42 -4.62
N SER A 331 3.32 18.58 -4.86
CA SER A 331 4.40 18.85 -5.81
C SER A 331 4.13 18.36 -7.24
N GLY A 332 3.01 17.67 -7.45
CA GLY A 332 2.60 17.10 -8.75
C GLY A 332 1.64 17.99 -9.52
#